data_732993aa23ab43f0820de35b52062026
#
_entry.id   732993aa23ab43f0820de35b52062026
#
_cell.length_a   1.000
_cell.length_b   1.000
_cell.length_c   1.000
_cell.angle_alpha   90.00
_cell.angle_beta   90.00
_cell.angle_gamma   90.00
#
_symmetry.space_group_name_H-M   'P 1'
#
loop_
_entity.id
_entity.type
_entity.pdbx_description
1 polymer ?
#
loop_
_entity_poly.entity_id
_entity_poly.type
_entity_poly.pdbx_seq_one_letter_code
_entity_poly.pdbx_strand_id
1 'polypeptide(L)'
;MMIGGTDIVAFSKDHADRVAHSHLKDVNNAMAAKVRSHEVTYYDGMLAGLYTPLGQGDANIRTVVRNLIMAGYDGWFVLEQDNALNAEPAEGAGPFADAKASVEFLRQVLAELDSEGF
;
A
#
# COMPACT_ATOMS: atom_id res chain seq x y z
N MET A 1 -1.27 4.85 -8.71
CA MET A 1 -2.67 4.69 -9.19
C MET A 1 -3.64 5.49 -8.32
N MET A 2 -3.80 5.18 -7.02
CA MET A 2 -4.79 5.84 -6.14
C MET A 2 -4.62 7.36 -6.04
N ILE A 3 -3.38 7.88 -5.94
CA ILE A 3 -3.12 9.33 -5.93
C ILE A 3 -3.68 10.00 -7.19
N GLY A 4 -3.63 9.35 -8.35
CA GLY A 4 -4.23 9.82 -9.59
C GLY A 4 -5.76 9.63 -9.69
N GLY A 5 -6.41 9.10 -8.64
CA GLY A 5 -7.86 8.94 -8.57
C GLY A 5 -8.40 7.60 -9.09
N THR A 6 -7.53 6.60 -9.33
CA THR A 6 -7.97 5.26 -9.73
C THR A 6 -8.62 4.52 -8.58
N ASP A 7 -9.78 3.90 -8.81
CA ASP A 7 -10.34 2.88 -7.92
C ASP A 7 -9.52 1.59 -8.07
N ILE A 8 -8.59 1.39 -7.15
CA ILE A 8 -7.67 0.25 -7.19
C ILE A 8 -8.34 -1.06 -6.77
N VAL A 9 -9.43 -1.01 -6.00
CA VAL A 9 -10.19 -2.20 -5.63
C VAL A 9 -10.96 -2.73 -6.85
N ALA A 10 -11.67 -1.85 -7.56
CA ALA A 10 -12.31 -2.20 -8.82
C ALA A 10 -11.27 -2.71 -9.84
N PHE A 11 -10.16 -1.98 -10.00
CA PHE A 11 -9.09 -2.39 -10.90
C PHE A 11 -8.52 -3.79 -10.58
N SER A 12 -8.24 -4.08 -9.31
CA SER A 12 -7.71 -5.39 -8.89
C SER A 12 -8.71 -6.52 -9.09
N LYS A 13 -10.02 -6.23 -9.04
CA LYS A 13 -11.08 -7.20 -9.31
C LYS A 13 -11.24 -7.47 -10.82
N ASP A 14 -11.28 -6.41 -11.61
CA ASP A 14 -11.68 -6.49 -13.02
C ASP A 14 -10.51 -6.86 -13.95
N HIS A 15 -9.25 -6.68 -13.49
CA HIS A 15 -8.04 -6.84 -14.28
C HIS A 15 -6.95 -7.67 -13.60
N ALA A 16 -7.30 -8.48 -12.60
CA ALA A 16 -6.35 -9.31 -11.87
C ALA A 16 -5.54 -10.25 -12.79
N ASP A 17 -6.19 -10.81 -13.81
CA ASP A 17 -5.62 -11.70 -14.81
C ASP A 17 -4.49 -11.06 -15.64
N ARG A 18 -4.39 -9.73 -15.62
CA ARG A 18 -3.36 -8.94 -16.33
C ARG A 18 -2.22 -8.50 -15.42
N VAL A 19 -2.31 -8.78 -14.12
CA VAL A 19 -1.29 -8.40 -13.16
C VAL A 19 -0.23 -9.48 -13.07
N ALA A 20 0.95 -9.21 -13.59
CA ALA A 20 2.09 -10.13 -13.54
C ALA A 20 3.06 -9.83 -12.38
N HIS A 21 3.03 -8.63 -11.83
CA HIS A 21 3.88 -8.17 -10.74
C HIS A 21 3.18 -7.06 -9.95
N SER A 22 3.29 -7.06 -8.62
CA SER A 22 2.59 -6.10 -7.79
C SER A 22 3.52 -5.43 -6.79
N HIS A 23 3.52 -4.09 -6.79
CA HIS A 23 4.06 -3.27 -5.72
C HIS A 23 2.91 -2.77 -4.85
N LEU A 24 3.00 -3.05 -3.56
CA LEU A 24 2.02 -2.63 -2.57
C LEU A 24 2.51 -1.38 -1.84
N LYS A 25 1.70 -0.35 -1.88
CA LYS A 25 1.94 0.93 -1.20
C LYS A 25 0.61 1.47 -0.68
N ASP A 26 0.51 1.72 0.61
CA ASP A 26 -0.70 2.29 1.20
C ASP A 26 -0.64 3.81 1.25
N VAL A 27 -1.80 4.46 1.18
CA VAL A 27 -1.93 5.88 0.91
C VAL A 27 -2.96 6.52 1.83
N ASN A 28 -2.63 7.66 2.40
CA ASN A 28 -3.58 8.53 3.07
C ASN A 28 -4.38 9.32 2.02
N ASN A 29 -5.68 9.04 1.90
CA ASN A 29 -6.52 9.61 0.85
C ASN A 29 -6.76 11.11 1.03
N ALA A 30 -6.85 11.61 2.27
CA ALA A 30 -7.01 13.03 2.54
C ALA A 30 -5.76 13.82 2.06
N MET A 31 -4.56 13.29 2.32
CA MET A 31 -3.32 13.88 1.82
C MET A 31 -3.20 13.77 0.30
N ALA A 32 -3.58 12.63 -0.27
CA ALA A 32 -3.62 12.44 -1.73
C ALA A 32 -4.55 13.45 -2.43
N ALA A 33 -5.68 13.79 -1.81
CA ALA A 33 -6.58 14.82 -2.32
C ALA A 33 -5.92 16.21 -2.36
N LYS A 34 -5.17 16.58 -1.32
CA LYS A 34 -4.42 17.86 -1.28
C LYS A 34 -3.32 17.92 -2.33
N VAL A 35 -2.64 16.81 -2.58
CA VAL A 35 -1.64 16.72 -3.66
C VAL A 35 -2.30 16.87 -5.03
N ARG A 36 -3.44 16.21 -5.27
CA ARG A 36 -4.19 16.34 -6.53
C ARG A 36 -4.70 17.74 -6.79
N SER A 37 -5.16 18.43 -5.75
CA SER A 37 -5.65 19.82 -5.86
C SER A 37 -4.53 20.87 -5.92
N HIS A 38 -3.26 20.43 -5.85
CA HIS A 38 -2.08 21.31 -5.77
C HIS A 38 -2.06 22.23 -4.52
N GLU A 39 -2.81 21.87 -3.47
CA GLU A 39 -2.77 22.56 -2.16
C GLU A 39 -1.41 22.33 -1.48
N VAL A 40 -0.82 21.14 -1.66
CA VAL A 40 0.54 20.79 -1.22
C VAL A 40 1.32 20.19 -2.37
N THR A 41 2.64 20.36 -2.36
CA THR A 41 3.50 19.66 -3.33
C THR A 41 3.53 18.15 -3.03
N TYR A 42 3.90 17.34 -4.00
CA TYR A 42 4.08 15.90 -3.78
C TYR A 42 5.11 15.62 -2.68
N TYR A 43 6.24 16.35 -2.68
CA TYR A 43 7.30 16.20 -1.68
C TYR A 43 6.81 16.58 -0.27
N ASP A 44 6.12 17.70 -0.12
CA ASP A 44 5.54 18.09 1.17
C ASP A 44 4.48 17.09 1.64
N GLY A 45 3.71 16.54 0.71
CA GLY A 45 2.77 15.45 0.99
C GLY A 45 3.46 14.20 1.54
N MET A 46 4.60 13.79 0.96
CA MET A 46 5.37 12.67 1.48
C MET A 46 5.89 12.93 2.90
N LEU A 47 6.44 14.11 3.16
CA LEU A 47 6.87 14.53 4.50
C LEU A 47 5.72 14.55 5.50
N ALA A 48 4.50 14.84 5.06
CA ALA A 48 3.30 14.95 5.89
C ALA A 48 2.48 13.64 5.97
N GLY A 49 3.03 12.50 5.54
CA GLY A 49 2.40 11.19 5.69
C GLY A 49 1.45 10.82 4.55
N LEU A 50 1.77 11.20 3.31
CA LEU A 50 1.06 10.73 2.11
C LEU A 50 1.04 9.21 2.02
N TYR A 51 2.16 8.57 2.34
CA TYR A 51 2.31 7.12 2.41
C TYR A 51 2.33 6.63 3.84
N THR A 52 1.73 5.48 4.07
CA THR A 52 1.61 4.84 5.38
C THR A 52 2.07 3.38 5.29
N PRO A 53 2.42 2.75 6.41
CA PRO A 53 2.57 1.30 6.44
C PRO A 53 1.31 0.59 5.92
N LEU A 54 1.46 -0.57 5.30
CA LEU A 54 0.34 -1.34 4.75
C LEU A 54 -0.72 -1.62 5.82
N GLY A 55 -1.98 -1.41 5.46
CA GLY A 55 -3.13 -1.59 6.34
C GLY A 55 -3.45 -0.40 7.24
N GLN A 56 -2.63 0.66 7.21
CA GLN A 56 -2.85 1.88 8.00
C GLN A 56 -3.34 3.06 7.14
N GLY A 57 -3.42 2.87 5.82
CA GLY A 57 -3.96 3.85 4.88
C GLY A 57 -5.35 3.49 4.36
N ASP A 58 -5.72 4.13 3.27
CA ASP A 58 -7.06 4.07 2.67
C ASP A 58 -7.09 3.26 1.36
N ALA A 59 -5.96 2.64 0.95
CA ALA A 59 -5.87 1.91 -0.31
C ALA A 59 -6.57 0.54 -0.28
N ASN A 60 -7.10 0.13 0.87
CA ASN A 60 -7.77 -1.16 1.06
C ASN A 60 -6.94 -2.35 0.54
N ILE A 61 -5.66 -2.36 0.91
CA ILE A 61 -4.65 -3.33 0.46
C ILE A 61 -5.11 -4.77 0.70
N ARG A 62 -5.82 -5.05 1.82
CA ARG A 62 -6.38 -6.38 2.11
C ARG A 62 -7.28 -6.87 0.97
N THR A 63 -8.21 -6.04 0.51
CA THR A 63 -9.12 -6.40 -0.58
C THR A 63 -8.39 -6.54 -1.91
N VAL A 64 -7.40 -5.68 -2.19
CA VAL A 64 -6.58 -5.78 -3.40
C VAL A 64 -5.81 -7.10 -3.44
N VAL A 65 -5.11 -7.46 -2.35
CA VAL A 65 -4.38 -8.74 -2.24
C VAL A 65 -5.34 -9.93 -2.40
N ARG A 66 -6.51 -9.88 -1.72
CA ARG A 66 -7.53 -10.92 -1.84
C ARG A 66 -7.99 -11.11 -3.30
N ASN A 67 -8.33 -10.02 -3.99
CA ASN A 67 -8.77 -10.09 -5.39
C ASN A 67 -7.71 -10.74 -6.29
N LEU A 68 -6.44 -10.38 -6.11
CA LEU A 68 -5.35 -10.95 -6.87
C LEU A 68 -5.17 -12.46 -6.60
N ILE A 69 -5.12 -12.87 -5.33
CA ILE A 69 -4.98 -14.29 -4.95
C ILE A 69 -6.16 -15.11 -5.46
N MET A 70 -7.40 -14.63 -5.29
CA MET A 70 -8.60 -15.32 -5.78
C MET A 70 -8.61 -15.49 -7.31
N ALA A 71 -7.97 -14.58 -8.04
CA ALA A 71 -7.79 -14.68 -9.49
C ALA A 71 -6.60 -15.57 -9.91
N GLY A 72 -5.90 -16.21 -8.97
CA GLY A 72 -4.77 -17.10 -9.23
C GLY A 72 -3.42 -16.38 -9.38
N TYR A 73 -3.29 -15.15 -8.85
CA TYR A 73 -1.99 -14.46 -8.85
C TYR A 73 -0.98 -15.22 -8.00
N ASP A 74 0.12 -15.61 -8.61
CA ASP A 74 1.25 -16.35 -8.03
C ASP A 74 2.58 -15.56 -8.07
N GLY A 75 2.50 -14.28 -8.40
CA GLY A 75 3.64 -13.38 -8.49
C GLY A 75 4.10 -12.82 -7.14
N TRP A 76 5.10 -11.95 -7.20
CA TRP A 76 5.64 -11.29 -6.01
C TRP A 76 4.79 -10.13 -5.55
N PHE A 77 4.55 -10.04 -4.24
CA PHE A 77 4.12 -8.82 -3.58
C PHE A 77 5.34 -8.07 -3.06
N VAL A 78 5.70 -6.99 -3.72
CA VAL A 78 6.80 -6.11 -3.30
C VAL A 78 6.25 -5.04 -2.37
N LEU A 79 6.81 -4.92 -1.18
CA LEU A 79 6.46 -3.87 -0.22
C LEU A 79 7.28 -2.63 -0.57
N GLU A 80 6.61 -1.58 -1.04
CA GLU A 80 7.24 -0.34 -1.42
C GLU A 80 7.16 0.67 -0.26
N GLN A 81 8.32 1.19 0.14
CA GLN A 81 8.47 2.07 1.30
C GLN A 81 9.02 3.43 0.85
N ASP A 82 8.16 4.44 0.80
CA ASP A 82 8.53 5.81 0.43
C ASP A 82 8.43 6.73 1.65
N ASN A 83 9.52 6.81 2.41
CA ASN A 83 9.62 7.72 3.54
C ASN A 83 10.54 8.90 3.18
N ALA A 84 10.05 10.12 3.38
CA ALA A 84 10.88 11.31 3.39
C ALA A 84 11.25 11.61 4.85
N LEU A 85 12.54 11.76 5.13
CA LEU A 85 13.04 11.98 6.47
C LEU A 85 13.73 13.36 6.56
N ASN A 86 13.43 14.10 7.63
CA ASN A 86 14.10 15.37 7.95
C ASN A 86 15.31 15.19 8.87
N ALA A 87 15.41 14.04 9.54
CA ALA A 87 16.48 13.69 10.46
C ALA A 87 16.61 12.17 10.57
N GLU A 88 17.72 11.70 11.12
CA GLU A 88 17.94 10.29 11.46
C GLU A 88 16.90 9.84 12.49
N PRO A 89 16.12 8.81 12.24
CA PRO A 89 15.15 8.28 13.21
C PRO A 89 15.88 7.57 14.36
N ALA A 90 15.22 7.48 15.50
CA ALA A 90 15.71 6.66 16.61
C ALA A 90 15.82 5.19 16.19
N GLU A 91 16.70 4.43 16.85
CA GLU A 91 16.88 3.01 16.58
C GLU A 91 15.55 2.23 16.68
N GLY A 92 15.24 1.45 15.65
CA GLY A 92 14.01 0.67 15.56
C GLY A 92 12.75 1.47 15.20
N ALA A 93 12.87 2.77 14.94
CA ALA A 93 11.77 3.64 14.50
C ALA A 93 11.84 3.97 12.99
N GLY A 94 10.92 4.81 12.53
CA GLY A 94 10.90 5.29 11.14
C GLY A 94 10.73 4.17 10.11
N PRO A 95 11.45 4.20 8.99
CA PRO A 95 11.30 3.23 7.89
C PRO A 95 11.45 1.76 8.32
N PHE A 96 12.26 1.48 9.32
CA PHE A 96 12.40 0.13 9.86
C PHE A 96 11.10 -0.37 10.52
N ALA A 97 10.52 0.45 11.40
CA ALA A 97 9.25 0.12 12.05
C ALA A 97 8.11 -0.01 11.03
N ASP A 98 8.06 0.89 10.05
CA ASP A 98 7.05 0.91 9.00
C ASP A 98 7.14 -0.33 8.09
N ALA A 99 8.35 -0.70 7.68
CA ALA A 99 8.59 -1.91 6.90
C ALA A 99 8.17 -3.17 7.68
N LYS A 100 8.53 -3.24 8.97
CA LYS A 100 8.14 -4.35 9.85
C LYS A 100 6.61 -4.46 9.95
N ALA A 101 5.92 -3.35 10.22
CA ALA A 101 4.45 -3.32 10.29
C ALA A 101 3.80 -3.77 8.96
N SER A 102 4.34 -3.33 7.83
CA SER A 102 3.86 -3.72 6.50
C SER A 102 4.03 -5.21 6.23
N VAL A 103 5.17 -5.80 6.61
CA VAL A 103 5.41 -7.25 6.49
C VAL A 103 4.45 -8.04 7.37
N GLU A 104 4.27 -7.62 8.62
CA GLU A 104 3.35 -8.28 9.56
C GLU A 104 1.91 -8.25 9.05
N PHE A 105 1.46 -7.10 8.56
CA PHE A 105 0.13 -6.95 7.95
C PHE A 105 -0.06 -7.89 6.75
N LEU A 106 0.88 -7.90 5.80
CA LEU A 106 0.75 -8.77 4.61
C LEU A 106 0.75 -10.26 4.98
N ARG A 107 1.62 -10.67 5.90
CA ARG A 107 1.64 -12.07 6.41
C ARG A 107 0.31 -12.46 7.03
N GLN A 108 -0.31 -11.57 7.82
CA GLN A 108 -1.62 -11.82 8.39
C GLN A 108 -2.69 -11.99 7.30
N VAL A 109 -2.71 -11.11 6.29
CA VAL A 109 -3.66 -11.21 5.17
C VAL A 109 -3.51 -12.53 4.42
N LEU A 110 -2.28 -12.93 4.12
CA LEU A 110 -2.01 -14.19 3.42
C LEU A 110 -2.40 -15.41 4.25
N ALA A 111 -2.11 -15.42 5.56
CA ALA A 111 -2.52 -16.50 6.45
C ALA A 111 -4.03 -16.64 6.59
N GLU A 112 -4.78 -15.53 6.60
CA GLU A 112 -6.24 -15.54 6.59
C GLU A 112 -6.78 -16.17 5.30
N LEU A 113 -6.23 -15.77 4.13
CA LEU A 113 -6.62 -16.32 2.83
C LEU A 113 -6.30 -17.81 2.71
N ASP A 114 -5.12 -18.25 3.16
CA ASP A 114 -4.75 -19.67 3.20
C ASP A 114 -5.74 -20.48 4.06
N SER A 115 -6.16 -19.93 5.21
CA SER A 115 -7.17 -20.57 6.06
C SER A 115 -8.56 -20.66 5.43
N GLU A 116 -8.87 -19.79 4.45
CA GLU A 116 -10.10 -19.83 3.66
C GLU A 116 -9.98 -20.77 2.44
N GLY A 117 -8.81 -21.34 2.17
CA GLY A 117 -8.56 -22.28 1.08
C GLY A 117 -8.14 -21.66 -0.25
N PHE A 118 -7.55 -20.48 -0.19
CA PHE A 118 -7.00 -19.77 -1.37
C PHE A 118 -5.49 -19.87 -1.44
#